data_982d9e86b85233ea49b983184dbae29e
#
_entry.id   982d9e86b85233ea49b983184dbae29e
#
_cell.length_a   1.000
_cell.length_b   1.000
_cell.length_c   1.000
_cell.angle_alpha   90.00
_cell.angle_beta   90.00
_cell.angle_gamma   90.00
#
_symmetry.space_group_name_H-M   'P 1'
#
loop_
_entity.id
_entity.type
_entity.pdbx_description
1 polymer ?
#
loop_
_entity_poly.entity_id
_entity_poly.type
_entity_poly.pdbx_seq_one_letter_code
_entity_poly.pdbx_strand_id
1 'polypeptide(L)'
;MDQLVLDASVVAKLFLKEEWSGKAIGLKDRHVKNEIEIVAPSLLKYELMSALRSKGYSKNEIKDALEAIRDYGFSVIDLEDTVFDDAAELMTNYNVSSYDASYIALAKDLETHMCTADQNLLDKVPKLKFVKHLKEF
;
A
#
# COMPACT_ATOMS: atom_id res chain seq x y z
N MET A 1 -7.34 4.40 -17.22
CA MET A 1 -6.36 4.90 -16.24
C MET A 1 -5.78 3.70 -15.49
N ASP A 2 -4.45 3.58 -15.46
CA ASP A 2 -3.81 2.45 -14.80
C ASP A 2 -3.98 2.53 -13.29
N GLN A 3 -4.29 1.40 -12.68
CA GLN A 3 -4.36 1.28 -11.23
C GLN A 3 -3.02 0.79 -10.67
N LEU A 4 -2.72 1.19 -9.45
CA LEU A 4 -1.53 0.76 -8.72
C LEU A 4 -1.89 0.58 -7.25
N VAL A 5 -1.60 -0.59 -6.70
CA VAL A 5 -1.82 -0.85 -5.28
C VAL A 5 -0.58 -0.43 -4.50
N LEU A 6 -0.74 0.45 -3.52
CA LEU A 6 0.33 0.84 -2.58
C LEU A 6 0.03 0.24 -1.21
N ASP A 7 1.04 -0.36 -0.59
CA ASP A 7 0.90 -0.77 0.81
C ASP A 7 1.27 0.37 1.78
N ALA A 8 1.06 0.13 3.07
CA ALA A 8 1.30 1.13 4.09
C ALA A 8 2.77 1.56 4.19
N SER A 9 3.71 0.69 3.81
CA SER A 9 5.15 1.03 3.84
C SER A 9 5.47 2.15 2.85
N VAL A 10 4.77 2.20 1.73
CA VAL A 10 4.93 3.26 0.72
C VAL A 10 4.15 4.50 1.12
N VAL A 11 2.88 4.34 1.51
CA VAL A 11 2.02 5.48 1.88
C VAL A 11 2.59 6.25 3.08
N ALA A 12 3.15 5.55 4.06
CA ALA A 12 3.79 6.19 5.21
C ALA A 12 4.91 7.15 4.80
N LYS A 13 5.60 6.88 3.70
CA LYS A 13 6.69 7.74 3.19
C LYS A 13 6.21 9.10 2.69
N LEU A 14 4.92 9.28 2.50
CA LEU A 14 4.35 10.61 2.20
C LEU A 14 4.42 11.54 3.41
N PHE A 15 4.49 10.97 4.62
CA PHE A 15 4.47 11.71 5.89
C PHE A 15 5.77 11.57 6.68
N LEU A 16 6.58 10.56 6.37
CA LEU A 16 7.87 10.29 6.98
C LEU A 16 8.98 10.60 5.97
N LYS A 17 9.99 11.32 6.41
CA LYS A 17 11.15 11.60 5.56
C LYS A 17 12.14 10.46 5.67
N GLU A 18 12.08 9.55 4.72
CA GLU A 18 12.86 8.30 4.67
C GLU A 18 13.44 8.08 3.28
N GLU A 19 14.21 7.00 3.13
CA GLU A 19 14.65 6.54 1.83
C GLU A 19 13.45 6.34 0.92
N TRP A 20 13.55 6.74 -0.35
CA TRP A 20 12.52 6.62 -1.37
C TRP A 20 11.26 7.49 -1.16
N SER A 21 11.23 8.37 -0.15
CA SER A 21 10.09 9.28 0.04
C SER A 21 9.78 10.12 -1.19
N GLY A 22 10.80 10.57 -1.92
CA GLY A 22 10.60 11.31 -3.17
C GLY A 22 9.84 10.51 -4.22
N LYS A 23 10.09 9.20 -4.32
CA LYS A 23 9.36 8.33 -5.25
C LYS A 23 7.91 8.14 -4.82
N ALA A 24 7.66 7.98 -3.53
CA ALA A 24 6.30 7.88 -3.01
C ALA A 24 5.50 9.16 -3.31
N ILE A 25 6.10 10.32 -3.08
CA ILE A 25 5.50 11.61 -3.40
C ILE A 25 5.22 11.72 -4.90
N GLY A 26 6.15 11.26 -5.75
CA GLY A 26 5.97 11.24 -7.20
C GLY A 26 4.77 10.42 -7.64
N LEU A 27 4.56 9.25 -7.03
CA LEU A 27 3.38 8.42 -7.31
C LEU A 27 2.09 9.12 -6.87
N LYS A 28 2.08 9.73 -5.68
CA LYS A 28 0.95 10.51 -5.20
C LYS A 28 0.63 11.67 -6.16
N ASP A 29 1.65 12.37 -6.65
CA ASP A 29 1.46 13.48 -7.58
C ASP A 29 0.84 13.00 -8.90
N ARG A 30 1.26 11.85 -9.42
CA ARG A 30 0.66 11.26 -10.61
C ARG A 30 -0.81 10.91 -10.39
N HIS A 31 -1.15 10.42 -9.20
CA HIS A 31 -2.53 10.13 -8.85
C HIS A 31 -3.36 11.43 -8.81
N VAL A 32 -2.86 12.47 -8.17
CA VAL A 32 -3.55 13.77 -8.08
C VAL A 32 -3.77 14.38 -9.49
N LYS A 33 -2.83 14.13 -10.40
CA LYS A 33 -2.95 14.57 -11.81
C LYS A 33 -3.82 13.66 -12.68
N ASN A 34 -4.40 12.61 -12.10
CA ASN A 34 -5.21 11.61 -12.80
C ASN A 34 -4.42 10.80 -13.86
N GLU A 35 -3.13 10.65 -13.70
CA GLU A 35 -2.31 9.81 -14.58
C GLU A 35 -2.39 8.33 -14.18
N ILE A 36 -2.56 8.06 -12.89
CA ILE A 36 -2.78 6.72 -12.32
C ILE A 36 -3.86 6.80 -11.25
N GLU A 37 -4.42 5.65 -10.86
CA GLU A 37 -5.31 5.54 -9.71
C GLU A 37 -4.63 4.69 -8.63
N ILE A 38 -4.37 5.30 -7.48
CA ILE A 38 -3.83 4.58 -6.32
C ILE A 38 -4.98 3.93 -5.57
N VAL A 39 -4.85 2.62 -5.35
CA VAL A 39 -5.86 1.78 -4.70
C VAL A 39 -5.23 1.07 -3.51
N ALA A 40 -5.98 0.90 -2.46
CA ALA A 40 -5.55 0.12 -1.29
C ALA A 40 -6.76 -0.46 -0.56
N PRO A 41 -6.60 -1.57 0.16
CA PRO A 41 -7.65 -2.06 1.03
C PRO A 41 -7.84 -1.12 2.23
N SER A 42 -9.03 -1.15 2.85
CA SER A 42 -9.36 -0.31 4.00
C SER A 42 -8.41 -0.48 5.19
N LEU A 43 -7.75 -1.60 5.28
CA LEU A 43 -6.69 -1.90 6.23
C LEU A 43 -5.54 -0.86 6.19
N LEU A 44 -5.33 -0.17 5.07
CA LEU A 44 -4.31 0.86 4.94
C LEU A 44 -4.40 1.90 6.06
N LYS A 45 -5.59 2.33 6.42
CA LYS A 45 -5.78 3.36 7.44
C LYS A 45 -5.26 2.92 8.81
N TYR A 46 -5.52 1.67 9.17
CA TYR A 46 -5.05 1.10 10.45
C TYR A 46 -3.53 0.99 10.47
N GLU A 47 -2.96 0.48 9.41
CA GLU A 47 -1.51 0.30 9.33
C GLU A 47 -0.77 1.64 9.28
N LEU A 48 -1.32 2.62 8.55
CA LEU A 48 -0.76 3.97 8.50
C LEU A 48 -0.73 4.62 9.90
N MET A 49 -1.84 4.52 10.63
CA MET A 49 -1.92 5.04 12.01
C MET A 49 -0.83 4.40 12.88
N SER A 50 -0.67 3.09 12.81
CA SER A 50 0.33 2.36 13.59
C SER A 50 1.75 2.77 13.21
N ALA A 51 2.04 2.89 11.92
CA ALA A 51 3.35 3.30 11.42
C ALA A 51 3.73 4.72 11.91
N LEU A 52 2.81 5.66 11.81
CA LEU A 52 3.04 7.03 12.25
C LEU A 52 3.20 7.13 13.77
N ARG A 53 2.36 6.41 14.52
CA ARG A 53 2.46 6.40 15.98
C ARG A 53 3.78 5.81 16.46
N SER A 54 4.26 4.76 15.81
CA SER A 54 5.56 4.15 16.16
C SER A 54 6.74 5.11 15.94
N LYS A 55 6.58 6.10 15.06
CA LYS A 55 7.57 7.15 14.81
C LYS A 55 7.37 8.40 15.69
N GLY A 56 6.48 8.33 16.66
CA GLY A 56 6.27 9.40 17.63
C GLY A 56 5.28 10.48 17.21
N TYR A 57 4.50 10.24 16.15
CA TYR A 57 3.51 11.22 15.70
C TYR A 57 2.42 11.42 16.75
N SER A 58 2.02 12.68 16.92
CA SER A 58 0.95 13.06 17.83
C SER A 58 -0.43 12.73 17.24
N LYS A 59 -1.46 12.78 18.09
CA LYS A 59 -2.86 12.66 17.68
C LYS A 59 -3.20 13.56 16.49
N ASN A 60 -2.82 14.84 16.55
CA ASN A 60 -3.14 15.79 15.50
C ASN A 60 -2.37 15.50 14.20
N GLU A 61 -1.11 15.11 14.31
CA GLU A 61 -0.31 14.74 13.15
C GLU A 61 -0.88 13.51 12.45
N ILE A 62 -1.35 12.51 13.21
CA ILE A 62 -2.00 11.32 12.64
C ILE A 62 -3.32 11.70 11.96
N LYS A 63 -4.12 12.54 12.60
CA LYS A 63 -5.38 13.02 12.00
C LYS A 63 -5.14 13.78 10.70
N ASP A 64 -4.13 14.61 10.66
CA ASP A 64 -3.76 15.38 9.46
C ASP A 64 -3.34 14.45 8.32
N ALA A 65 -2.60 13.38 8.62
CA ALA A 65 -2.21 12.38 7.62
C ALA A 65 -3.43 11.65 7.04
N LEU A 66 -4.37 11.23 7.89
CA LEU A 66 -5.61 10.58 7.44
C LEU A 66 -6.46 11.52 6.58
N GLU A 67 -6.54 12.80 6.96
CA GLU A 67 -7.23 13.80 6.16
C GLU A 67 -6.57 13.98 4.78
N ALA A 68 -5.23 14.02 4.75
CA ALA A 68 -4.49 14.13 3.50
C ALA A 68 -4.80 12.97 2.55
N ILE A 69 -4.87 11.74 3.06
CA ILE A 69 -5.22 10.55 2.24
C ILE A 69 -6.62 10.73 1.63
N ARG A 70 -7.58 11.24 2.39
CA ARG A 70 -8.92 11.53 1.86
C ARG A 70 -8.86 12.62 0.79
N ASP A 71 -8.10 13.68 1.04
CA ASP A 71 -7.98 14.81 0.11
C ASP A 71 -7.29 14.41 -1.20
N TYR A 72 -6.31 13.50 -1.16
CA TYR A 72 -5.69 12.96 -2.37
C TYR A 72 -6.67 12.11 -3.19
N GLY A 73 -7.72 11.61 -2.56
CA GLY A 73 -8.72 10.79 -3.23
C GLY A 73 -8.27 9.38 -3.56
N PHE A 74 -7.34 8.81 -2.78
CA PHE A 74 -6.96 7.41 -2.94
C PHE A 74 -8.19 6.52 -2.82
N SER A 75 -8.29 5.52 -3.70
CA SER A 75 -9.38 4.54 -3.67
C SER A 75 -9.12 3.52 -2.58
N VAL A 76 -9.64 3.78 -1.39
CA VAL A 76 -9.52 2.88 -0.24
C VAL A 76 -10.81 2.06 -0.16
N ILE A 77 -10.71 0.75 -0.37
CA ILE A 77 -11.86 -0.13 -0.57
C ILE A 77 -11.89 -1.29 0.42
N ASP A 78 -13.10 -1.79 0.68
CA ASP A 78 -13.29 -3.03 1.41
C ASP A 78 -13.17 -4.19 0.43
N LEU A 79 -12.45 -5.25 0.83
CA LEU A 79 -12.24 -6.42 -0.01
C LEU A 79 -13.49 -7.30 -0.04
N GLU A 80 -13.80 -7.84 -1.21
CA GLU A 80 -14.85 -8.84 -1.37
C GLU A 80 -14.38 -10.21 -0.85
N ASP A 81 -15.33 -11.09 -0.57
CA ASP A 81 -15.04 -12.42 -0.02
C ASP A 81 -14.11 -13.24 -0.90
N THR A 82 -14.26 -13.14 -2.23
CA THR A 82 -13.38 -13.85 -3.18
C THR A 82 -11.94 -13.40 -3.07
N VAL A 83 -11.70 -12.11 -2.79
CA VAL A 83 -10.36 -11.57 -2.59
C VAL A 83 -9.78 -12.03 -1.25
N PHE A 84 -10.61 -12.12 -0.20
CA PHE A 84 -10.18 -12.71 1.08
C PHE A 84 -9.80 -14.19 0.93
N ASP A 85 -10.53 -14.96 0.11
CA ASP A 85 -10.18 -16.36 -0.16
C ASP A 85 -8.80 -16.46 -0.83
N ASP A 86 -8.53 -15.60 -1.80
CA ASP A 86 -7.22 -15.51 -2.44
C ASP A 86 -6.12 -15.13 -1.44
N ALA A 87 -6.41 -14.20 -0.53
CA ALA A 87 -5.47 -13.79 0.52
C ALA A 87 -5.14 -14.97 1.43
N ALA A 88 -6.13 -15.77 1.82
CA ALA A 88 -5.90 -16.95 2.66
C ALA A 88 -4.97 -17.95 1.98
N GLU A 89 -5.12 -18.17 0.69
CA GLU A 89 -4.25 -19.03 -0.10
C GLU A 89 -2.82 -18.47 -0.17
N LEU A 90 -2.68 -17.18 -0.39
CA LEU A 90 -1.36 -16.51 -0.40
C LEU A 90 -0.64 -16.64 0.93
N MET A 91 -1.36 -16.52 2.06
CA MET A 91 -0.77 -16.69 3.39
C MET A 91 -0.12 -18.06 3.56
N THR A 92 -0.79 -19.12 3.10
CA THR A 92 -0.29 -20.48 3.26
C THR A 92 0.80 -20.80 2.24
N ASN A 93 0.68 -20.32 1.01
CA ASN A 93 1.66 -20.60 -0.05
C ASN A 93 2.99 -19.85 0.13
N TYR A 94 2.96 -18.66 0.69
CA TYR A 94 4.13 -17.77 0.77
C TYR A 94 4.52 -17.40 2.20
N ASN A 95 3.79 -17.87 3.19
CA ASN A 95 4.04 -17.54 4.61
C ASN A 95 4.10 -16.04 4.86
N VAL A 96 3.13 -15.32 4.33
CA VAL A 96 2.95 -13.89 4.56
C VAL A 96 1.80 -13.62 5.53
N SER A 97 1.78 -12.44 6.15
CA SER A 97 0.69 -12.05 7.05
C SER A 97 -0.61 -11.83 6.28
N SER A 98 -1.74 -11.84 7.01
CA SER A 98 -3.04 -11.48 6.41
C SER A 98 -3.03 -10.07 5.84
N TYR A 99 -2.28 -9.16 6.46
CA TYR A 99 -2.16 -7.78 6.02
C TYR A 99 -1.46 -7.70 4.66
N ASP A 100 -0.27 -8.29 4.55
CA ASP A 100 0.48 -8.33 3.29
C ASP A 100 -0.29 -9.07 2.20
N ALA A 101 -0.89 -10.21 2.55
CA ALA A 101 -1.71 -11.00 1.63
C ALA A 101 -2.88 -10.21 1.07
N SER A 102 -3.48 -9.33 1.86
CA SER A 102 -4.62 -8.50 1.42
C SER A 102 -4.22 -7.52 0.32
N TYR A 103 -3.07 -6.88 0.43
CA TYR A 103 -2.56 -6.00 -0.64
C TYR A 103 -2.23 -6.80 -1.90
N ILE A 104 -1.57 -7.94 -1.74
CA ILE A 104 -1.19 -8.79 -2.88
C ILE A 104 -2.45 -9.32 -3.60
N ALA A 105 -3.43 -9.80 -2.83
CA ALA A 105 -4.67 -10.31 -3.40
C ALA A 105 -5.45 -9.23 -4.15
N LEU A 106 -5.48 -8.01 -3.62
CA LEU A 106 -6.14 -6.89 -4.30
C LEU A 106 -5.45 -6.59 -5.63
N ALA A 107 -4.12 -6.51 -5.66
CA ALA A 107 -3.39 -6.26 -6.89
C ALA A 107 -3.60 -7.36 -7.92
N LYS A 108 -3.65 -8.62 -7.49
CA LYS A 108 -3.95 -9.76 -8.34
C LYS A 108 -5.35 -9.66 -8.93
N ASP A 109 -6.34 -9.35 -8.11
CA ASP A 109 -7.73 -9.20 -8.53
C ASP A 109 -7.90 -8.08 -9.57
N LEU A 110 -7.22 -6.97 -9.38
CA LEU A 110 -7.24 -5.82 -10.29
C LEU A 110 -6.31 -5.99 -11.50
N GLU A 111 -5.55 -7.08 -11.55
CA GLU A 111 -4.57 -7.34 -12.61
C GLU A 111 -3.57 -6.19 -12.76
N THR A 112 -3.04 -5.70 -11.64
CA THR A 112 -2.11 -4.59 -11.60
C THR A 112 -0.93 -4.89 -10.69
N HIS A 113 0.02 -3.95 -10.62
CA HIS A 113 1.18 -4.08 -9.75
C HIS A 113 0.85 -3.67 -8.31
N MET A 114 1.52 -4.30 -7.36
CA MET A 114 1.62 -3.86 -5.99
C MET A 114 2.99 -3.24 -5.77
N CYS A 115 3.02 -2.04 -5.22
CA CYS A 115 4.24 -1.32 -4.87
C CYS A 115 4.44 -1.39 -3.36
N THR A 116 5.60 -1.87 -2.93
CA THR A 116 5.98 -1.98 -1.52
C THR A 116 7.39 -1.44 -1.29
N ALA A 117 7.68 -1.00 -0.08
CA ALA A 117 9.04 -0.65 0.35
C ALA A 117 9.62 -1.69 1.31
N ASP A 118 8.92 -2.80 1.52
CA ASP A 118 9.32 -3.87 2.45
C ASP A 118 10.08 -4.97 1.72
N GLN A 119 11.41 -4.95 1.85
CA GLN A 119 12.27 -5.96 1.22
C GLN A 119 12.00 -7.36 1.78
N ASN A 120 11.66 -7.47 3.08
CA ASN A 120 11.36 -8.77 3.68
C ASN A 120 10.13 -9.41 3.01
N LEU A 121 9.13 -8.61 2.66
CA LEU A 121 7.97 -9.10 1.93
C LEU A 121 8.38 -9.60 0.53
N LEU A 122 9.15 -8.80 -0.19
CA LEU A 122 9.62 -9.17 -1.54
C LEU A 122 10.40 -10.48 -1.52
N ASP A 123 11.22 -10.70 -0.51
CA ASP A 123 12.03 -11.91 -0.36
C ASP A 123 11.16 -13.16 -0.16
N LYS A 124 9.93 -13.01 0.35
CA LYS A 124 8.98 -14.11 0.53
C LYS A 124 8.19 -14.45 -0.72
N VAL A 125 8.08 -13.51 -1.66
CA VAL A 125 7.22 -13.66 -2.85
C VAL A 125 7.99 -13.44 -4.16
N PRO A 126 9.18 -14.03 -4.36
CA PRO A 126 9.98 -13.75 -5.56
C PRO A 126 9.30 -14.21 -6.85
N LYS A 127 8.37 -15.15 -6.77
CA LYS A 127 7.64 -15.65 -7.94
C LYS A 127 6.50 -14.72 -8.38
N LEU A 128 6.06 -13.83 -7.50
CA LEU A 128 4.98 -12.87 -7.81
C LEU A 128 5.59 -11.62 -8.44
N LYS A 129 5.73 -11.64 -9.75
CA LYS A 129 6.42 -10.57 -10.50
C LYS A 129 5.67 -9.24 -10.50
N PHE A 130 4.39 -9.25 -10.17
CA PHE A 130 3.59 -8.02 -10.06
C PHE A 130 3.80 -7.28 -8.73
N VAL A 131 4.48 -7.90 -7.75
CA VAL A 131 4.87 -7.24 -6.50
C VAL A 131 6.25 -6.66 -6.70
N LYS A 132 6.38 -5.33 -6.63
CA LYS A 132 7.63 -4.62 -6.95
C LYS A 132 8.01 -3.64 -5.85
N HIS A 133 9.32 -3.43 -5.71
CA HIS A 133 9.84 -2.42 -4.79
C HIS A 133 9.58 -1.02 -5.34
N LEU A 134 9.30 -0.08 -4.44
CA LEU A 134 9.09 1.35 -4.76
C LEU A 134 10.22 1.94 -5.62
N LYS A 135 11.46 1.48 -5.44
CA LYS A 135 12.61 1.96 -6.22
C LYS A 135 12.48 1.73 -7.73
N GLU A 136 11.60 0.80 -8.14
CA GLU A 136 11.40 0.47 -9.56
C GLU A 136 10.37 1.39 -10.25
N PHE A 137 9.79 2.31 -9.51
CA PHE A 137 8.78 3.26 -10.03
C PHE A 137 9.34 4.71 -10.19
#